data_370290bacfc9cbc6f32b8d408f389906
#
_entry.id   370290bacfc9cbc6f32b8d408f389906
#
_cell.length_a   1.000
_cell.length_b   1.000
_cell.length_c   1.000
_cell.angle_alpha   90.00
_cell.angle_beta   90.00
_cell.angle_gamma   90.00
#
_symmetry.space_group_name_H-M   'P 1'
#
loop_
_entity.id
_entity.type
_entity.pdbx_description
1 polymer ?
#
loop_
_entity_poly.entity_id
_entity_poly.type
_entity_poly.pdbx_seq_one_letter_code
_entity_poly.pdbx_strand_id
1 'polypeptide(L)'
;LQKVQTKQDGQRQGPPAGSNGKPMFNPLGSLPTGKELVEASKSKPIDERKDLTVTVAQTVAITASDGSSIASSDAPLKSSRFINLIVDDFKQLEYTDAKTGAKLAYNLFIPKNYDPKKSYPLVLFMHDASISGHEVTATLTQGVGATIWATPEEQAKHPCFVVAPQYPVQITNDQSQTNEYLDITVDLIHQIAKEYSVNTNKMYTTGQSGGCMMSIALDIKYPDLFAASMLVAGQWDASLVK
;
A
#
# COMPACT_ATOMS: atom_id res chain seq x y z
N LEU A 1 -0.60 -30.30 20.10
CA LEU A 1 -0.44 -29.25 19.06
C LEU A 1 -0.02 -29.92 17.76
N GLN A 2 -0.96 -30.29 16.90
CA GLN A 2 -0.68 -30.75 15.55
C GLN A 2 -0.33 -29.53 14.68
N LYS A 3 0.85 -29.61 14.03
CA LYS A 3 1.25 -28.63 13.02
C LYS A 3 0.27 -28.64 11.86
N VAL A 4 -0.37 -27.53 11.61
CA VAL A 4 -1.10 -27.28 10.36
C VAL A 4 -0.05 -27.13 9.26
N GLN A 5 0.05 -28.13 8.38
CA GLN A 5 0.81 -27.99 7.14
C GLN A 5 -0.03 -27.18 6.14
N THR A 6 0.32 -25.94 5.93
CA THR A 6 -0.13 -25.19 4.76
C THR A 6 0.63 -25.75 3.55
N LYS A 7 -0.08 -26.41 2.63
CA LYS A 7 0.44 -26.69 1.29
C LYS A 7 0.58 -25.34 0.58
N GLN A 8 1.80 -24.84 0.47
CA GLN A 8 2.16 -23.86 -0.55
C GLN A 8 2.30 -24.62 -1.87
N ASP A 9 1.25 -24.63 -2.68
CA ASP A 9 1.40 -24.94 -4.09
C ASP A 9 2.04 -23.71 -4.75
N GLY A 10 3.35 -23.79 -4.90
CA GLY A 10 4.19 -22.77 -5.53
C GLY A 10 4.07 -22.77 -7.05
N GLN A 11 2.91 -22.46 -7.59
CA GLN A 11 2.84 -21.91 -8.93
C GLN A 11 2.88 -20.39 -8.81
N ARG A 12 4.01 -19.81 -9.23
CA ARG A 12 4.06 -18.39 -9.57
C ARG A 12 3.07 -18.17 -10.70
N GLN A 13 1.87 -17.76 -10.36
CA GLN A 13 0.96 -17.19 -11.33
C GLN A 13 1.62 -15.91 -11.82
N GLY A 14 1.80 -15.78 -13.13
CA GLY A 14 2.17 -14.52 -13.74
C GLY A 14 1.17 -13.42 -13.35
N PRO A 15 1.51 -12.14 -13.53
CA PRO A 15 0.64 -11.03 -13.16
C PRO A 15 -0.76 -11.25 -13.73
N PRO A 16 -1.83 -10.94 -12.97
CA PRO A 16 -3.19 -11.09 -13.43
C PRO A 16 -3.39 -10.32 -14.74
N ALA A 17 -4.04 -10.94 -15.71
CA ALA A 17 -4.41 -10.26 -16.94
C ALA A 17 -5.42 -9.14 -16.59
N GLY A 18 -5.19 -7.93 -17.09
CA GLY A 18 -6.16 -6.85 -17.03
C GLY A 18 -7.49 -7.27 -17.69
N SER A 19 -8.56 -6.54 -17.42
CA SER A 19 -9.93 -6.83 -17.90
C SER A 19 -10.06 -7.07 -19.41
N ASN A 20 -9.02 -6.79 -20.19
CA ASN A 20 -8.95 -6.98 -21.65
C ASN A 20 -7.88 -8.03 -22.07
N GLY A 21 -7.43 -8.91 -21.16
CA GLY A 21 -6.45 -9.95 -21.48
C GLY A 21 -5.03 -9.44 -21.78
N LYS A 22 -4.76 -8.14 -21.62
CA LYS A 22 -3.41 -7.58 -21.72
C LYS A 22 -2.71 -7.64 -20.37
N PRO A 23 -1.41 -7.97 -20.30
CA PRO A 23 -0.68 -7.87 -19.05
C PRO A 23 -0.77 -6.44 -18.53
N MET A 24 -1.07 -6.25 -17.25
CA MET A 24 -1.17 -4.93 -16.61
C MET A 24 0.17 -4.21 -16.53
N PHE A 25 1.26 -4.94 -16.68
CA PHE A 25 2.62 -4.42 -16.68
C PHE A 25 3.28 -4.63 -18.04
N ASN A 26 3.69 -3.54 -18.68
CA ASN A 26 4.49 -3.56 -19.89
C ASN A 26 5.77 -2.75 -19.67
N PRO A 27 6.90 -3.39 -19.36
CA PRO A 27 8.15 -2.70 -19.03
C PRO A 27 8.68 -1.80 -20.14
N LEU A 28 8.38 -2.13 -21.40
CA LEU A 28 8.83 -1.40 -22.59
C LEU A 28 7.69 -0.61 -23.25
N GLY A 29 6.49 -0.61 -22.67
CA GLY A 29 5.32 0.06 -23.22
C GLY A 29 5.30 1.57 -22.94
N SER A 30 4.58 2.31 -23.80
CA SER A 30 4.23 3.70 -23.51
C SER A 30 3.37 3.79 -22.25
N LEU A 31 3.63 4.79 -21.44
CA LEU A 31 2.84 5.06 -20.24
C LEU A 31 1.56 5.81 -20.62
N PRO A 32 0.42 5.52 -19.95
CA PRO A 32 -0.77 6.34 -20.08
C PRO A 32 -0.51 7.78 -19.61
N THR A 33 -0.94 8.76 -20.42
CA THR A 33 -0.76 10.19 -20.13
C THR A 33 -2.03 10.98 -20.45
N GLY A 34 -2.13 12.21 -19.97
CA GLY A 34 -3.20 13.13 -20.29
C GLY A 34 -4.60 12.53 -20.10
N LYS A 35 -5.41 12.49 -21.18
CA LYS A 35 -6.79 12.01 -21.13
C LYS A 35 -6.91 10.53 -20.74
N GLU A 36 -5.98 9.69 -21.17
CA GLU A 36 -5.99 8.25 -20.83
C GLU A 36 -5.79 8.03 -19.34
N LEU A 37 -4.88 8.80 -18.73
CA LEU A 37 -4.62 8.78 -17.30
C LEU A 37 -5.85 9.23 -16.51
N VAL A 38 -6.47 10.35 -16.92
CA VAL A 38 -7.70 10.86 -16.28
C VAL A 38 -8.84 9.85 -16.42
N GLU A 39 -9.02 9.23 -17.58
CA GLU A 39 -10.07 8.23 -17.80
C GLU A 39 -9.86 7.01 -16.91
N ALA A 40 -8.63 6.48 -16.83
CA ALA A 40 -8.30 5.37 -15.95
C ALA A 40 -8.59 5.70 -14.48
N SER A 41 -8.42 6.95 -14.06
CA SER A 41 -8.67 7.40 -12.68
C SER A 41 -10.14 7.52 -12.28
N LYS A 42 -11.08 7.43 -13.23
CA LYS A 42 -12.52 7.55 -12.94
C LYS A 42 -13.15 6.31 -12.35
N SER A 43 -12.51 5.15 -12.50
CA SER A 43 -12.98 3.92 -11.88
C SER A 43 -12.90 4.04 -10.36
N LYS A 44 -13.96 3.62 -9.69
CA LYS A 44 -14.00 3.66 -8.23
C LYS A 44 -12.95 2.72 -7.65
N PRO A 45 -12.24 3.14 -6.60
CA PRO A 45 -11.43 2.23 -5.81
C PRO A 45 -12.28 1.06 -5.29
N ILE A 46 -11.72 -0.13 -5.31
CA ILE A 46 -12.34 -1.34 -4.79
C ILE A 46 -11.50 -1.88 -3.63
N ASP A 47 -12.12 -2.62 -2.74
CA ASP A 47 -11.46 -3.38 -1.68
C ASP A 47 -11.88 -4.84 -1.85
N GLU A 48 -10.98 -5.64 -2.43
CA GLU A 48 -11.23 -7.06 -2.71
C GLU A 48 -10.83 -7.99 -1.54
N ARG A 49 -10.46 -7.42 -0.39
CA ARG A 49 -10.11 -8.24 0.77
C ARG A 49 -11.26 -9.15 1.15
N LYS A 50 -10.94 -10.42 1.31
CA LYS A 50 -11.91 -11.43 1.74
C LYS A 50 -11.83 -11.62 3.24
N ASP A 51 -12.97 -11.51 3.91
CA ASP A 51 -13.08 -11.88 5.31
C ASP A 51 -12.81 -13.38 5.47
N LEU A 52 -11.83 -13.71 6.29
CA LEU A 52 -11.58 -15.09 6.68
C LEU A 52 -12.62 -15.51 7.72
N THR A 53 -13.31 -16.61 7.44
CA THR A 53 -14.19 -17.24 8.42
C THR A 53 -13.49 -18.44 9.04
N VAL A 54 -13.27 -18.39 10.34
CA VAL A 54 -12.79 -19.52 11.13
C VAL A 54 -13.98 -20.23 11.73
N THR A 55 -14.05 -21.55 11.54
CA THR A 55 -15.05 -22.41 12.13
C THR A 55 -14.38 -23.35 13.12
N VAL A 56 -14.85 -23.38 14.34
CA VAL A 56 -14.35 -24.26 15.41
C VAL A 56 -15.45 -25.25 15.79
N ALA A 57 -15.15 -26.54 15.65
CA ALA A 57 -16.02 -27.63 16.11
C ALA A 57 -15.41 -28.27 17.36
N GLN A 58 -16.20 -28.41 18.41
CA GLN A 58 -15.82 -29.11 19.64
C GLN A 58 -16.33 -30.54 19.57
N THR A 59 -15.42 -31.49 19.29
CA THR A 59 -15.78 -32.91 19.09
C THR A 59 -15.80 -33.73 20.37
N VAL A 60 -15.22 -33.22 21.46
CA VAL A 60 -15.19 -33.89 22.77
C VAL A 60 -15.51 -32.88 23.88
N ALA A 61 -16.04 -33.37 25.00
CA ALA A 61 -16.24 -32.51 26.17
C ALA A 61 -14.90 -31.98 26.71
N ILE A 62 -14.86 -30.73 27.12
CA ILE A 62 -13.73 -30.08 27.78
C ILE A 62 -14.03 -29.89 29.23
N THR A 63 -13.20 -30.43 30.14
CA THR A 63 -13.33 -30.25 31.57
C THR A 63 -12.28 -29.26 32.06
N ALA A 64 -12.71 -28.23 32.74
CA ALA A 64 -11.83 -27.24 33.35
C ALA A 64 -11.28 -27.75 34.71
N SER A 65 -10.24 -27.09 35.22
CA SER A 65 -9.58 -27.47 36.48
C SER A 65 -10.48 -27.37 37.72
N ASP A 66 -11.56 -26.59 37.65
CA ASP A 66 -12.56 -26.47 38.69
C ASP A 66 -13.64 -27.56 38.64
N GLY A 67 -13.55 -28.53 37.74
CA GLY A 67 -14.49 -29.61 37.52
C GLY A 67 -15.69 -29.26 36.63
N SER A 68 -15.82 -28.01 36.18
CA SER A 68 -16.87 -27.63 35.22
C SER A 68 -16.59 -28.29 33.87
N SER A 69 -17.64 -28.65 33.12
CA SER A 69 -17.51 -29.31 31.82
C SER A 69 -18.38 -28.65 30.78
N ILE A 70 -17.79 -28.44 29.58
CA ILE A 70 -18.48 -27.98 28.39
C ILE A 70 -18.64 -29.21 27.47
N ALA A 71 -19.87 -29.59 27.19
CA ALA A 71 -20.16 -30.73 26.32
C ALA A 71 -19.70 -30.49 24.88
N SER A 72 -19.44 -31.56 24.16
CA SER A 72 -19.26 -31.48 22.67
C SER A 72 -20.49 -30.88 22.02
N SER A 73 -20.28 -30.19 20.91
CA SER A 73 -21.37 -29.59 20.13
C SER A 73 -21.18 -29.87 18.65
N ASP A 74 -22.24 -30.36 18.02
CA ASP A 74 -22.31 -30.58 16.58
C ASP A 74 -22.51 -29.25 15.82
N ALA A 75 -22.86 -28.16 16.53
CA ALA A 75 -23.00 -26.83 15.97
C ALA A 75 -21.65 -26.10 16.02
N PRO A 76 -20.96 -25.92 14.90
CA PRO A 76 -19.68 -25.24 14.90
C PRO A 76 -19.84 -23.73 15.21
N LEU A 77 -18.93 -23.21 16.01
CA LEU A 77 -18.81 -21.78 16.24
C LEU A 77 -18.08 -21.15 15.05
N LYS A 78 -18.63 -20.08 14.49
CA LYS A 78 -18.00 -19.30 13.44
C LYS A 78 -17.49 -17.97 13.99
N SER A 79 -16.32 -17.52 13.48
CA SER A 79 -15.84 -16.17 13.79
C SER A 79 -16.88 -15.15 13.31
N SER A 80 -17.16 -14.16 14.15
CA SER A 80 -18.08 -13.05 13.83
C SER A 80 -17.36 -11.81 13.32
N ARG A 81 -16.03 -11.80 13.40
CA ARG A 81 -15.20 -10.65 13.00
C ARG A 81 -13.85 -11.13 12.49
N PHE A 82 -13.36 -10.42 11.50
CA PHE A 82 -11.99 -10.52 10.97
C PHE A 82 -11.32 -9.15 11.07
N ILE A 83 -10.04 -9.12 11.41
CA ILE A 83 -9.25 -7.89 11.50
C ILE A 83 -7.94 -8.16 10.75
N ASN A 84 -7.65 -7.34 9.75
CA ASN A 84 -6.34 -7.30 9.11
C ASN A 84 -5.43 -6.40 9.94
N LEU A 85 -4.58 -7.00 10.79
CA LEU A 85 -3.66 -6.25 11.63
C LEU A 85 -2.84 -5.28 10.78
N ILE A 86 -2.71 -4.04 11.26
CA ILE A 86 -2.02 -2.92 10.64
C ILE A 86 -2.73 -2.38 9.38
N VAL A 87 -3.18 -3.24 8.45
CA VAL A 87 -3.86 -2.79 7.23
C VAL A 87 -5.13 -2.02 7.55
N ASP A 88 -5.94 -2.49 8.51
CA ASP A 88 -7.18 -1.82 8.93
C ASP A 88 -6.93 -0.52 9.74
N ASP A 89 -5.70 -0.24 10.13
CA ASP A 89 -5.30 1.03 10.76
C ASP A 89 -5.10 2.16 9.73
N PHE A 90 -5.04 1.85 8.43
CA PHE A 90 -4.95 2.84 7.36
C PHE A 90 -6.33 3.34 6.95
N LYS A 91 -6.45 4.66 6.75
CA LYS A 91 -7.62 5.28 6.14
C LYS A 91 -7.50 5.21 4.63
N GLN A 92 -8.52 4.71 3.95
CA GLN A 92 -8.63 4.73 2.50
C GLN A 92 -9.24 6.05 2.06
N LEU A 93 -8.53 6.81 1.26
CA LEU A 93 -8.88 8.18 0.85
C LEU A 93 -8.67 8.34 -0.65
N GLU A 94 -9.21 9.43 -1.21
CA GLU A 94 -9.03 9.79 -2.61
C GLU A 94 -8.59 11.26 -2.71
N TYR A 95 -7.55 11.51 -3.46
CA TYR A 95 -7.08 12.83 -3.86
C TYR A 95 -7.56 13.12 -5.29
N THR A 96 -8.00 14.35 -5.56
CA THR A 96 -8.31 14.82 -6.91
C THR A 96 -7.35 15.95 -7.25
N ASP A 97 -6.53 15.72 -8.27
CA ASP A 97 -5.58 16.72 -8.74
C ASP A 97 -6.32 17.91 -9.39
N ALA A 98 -6.07 19.10 -8.90
CA ALA A 98 -6.75 20.30 -9.36
C ALA A 98 -6.35 20.72 -10.79
N LYS A 99 -5.18 20.29 -11.28
CA LYS A 99 -4.64 20.67 -12.60
C LYS A 99 -5.20 19.79 -13.71
N THR A 100 -5.23 18.48 -13.46
CA THR A 100 -5.61 17.47 -14.47
C THR A 100 -7.03 16.94 -14.28
N GLY A 101 -7.57 17.03 -13.06
CA GLY A 101 -8.80 16.35 -12.65
C GLY A 101 -8.64 14.86 -12.43
N ALA A 102 -7.42 14.33 -12.51
CA ALA A 102 -7.14 12.92 -12.24
C ALA A 102 -7.29 12.62 -10.76
N LYS A 103 -7.76 11.41 -10.46
CA LYS A 103 -7.94 10.92 -9.10
C LYS A 103 -6.85 9.95 -8.73
N LEU A 104 -6.44 9.98 -7.46
CA LEU A 104 -5.46 9.07 -6.88
C LEU A 104 -6.00 8.54 -5.56
N ALA A 105 -6.34 7.25 -5.54
CA ALA A 105 -6.66 6.56 -4.30
C ALA A 105 -5.39 6.37 -3.48
N TYR A 106 -5.48 6.51 -2.17
CA TYR A 106 -4.34 6.33 -1.28
C TYR A 106 -4.75 5.85 0.10
N ASN A 107 -3.81 5.20 0.78
CA ASN A 107 -3.95 4.78 2.16
C ASN A 107 -3.11 5.70 3.04
N LEU A 108 -3.72 6.21 4.11
CA LEU A 108 -3.07 7.10 5.06
C LEU A 108 -3.08 6.49 6.45
N PHE A 109 -1.90 6.22 7.01
CA PHE A 109 -1.74 5.93 8.43
C PHE A 109 -1.42 7.23 9.17
N ILE A 110 -2.16 7.46 10.24
CA ILE A 110 -1.94 8.58 11.17
C ILE A 110 -1.44 7.99 12.48
N PRO A 111 -0.35 8.51 13.09
CA PRO A 111 0.14 8.03 14.37
C PRO A 111 -0.99 7.92 15.41
N LYS A 112 -1.11 6.78 16.12
CA LYS A 112 -2.24 6.53 17.05
C LYS A 112 -2.39 7.60 18.14
N ASN A 113 -1.26 8.20 18.56
CA ASN A 113 -1.23 9.28 19.56
C ASN A 113 -0.91 10.63 18.88
N TYR A 114 -1.48 10.88 17.70
CA TYR A 114 -1.28 12.11 16.98
C TYR A 114 -1.72 13.33 17.81
N ASP A 115 -0.80 14.28 17.93
CA ASP A 115 -1.02 15.57 18.58
C ASP A 115 -0.72 16.67 17.55
N PRO A 116 -1.69 17.50 17.13
CA PRO A 116 -1.48 18.54 16.12
C PRO A 116 -0.48 19.62 16.55
N LYS A 117 -0.09 19.67 17.81
CA LYS A 117 0.94 20.57 18.33
C LYS A 117 2.36 20.04 18.17
N LYS A 118 2.51 18.77 17.80
CA LYS A 118 3.80 18.12 17.53
C LYS A 118 4.00 18.01 16.01
N SER A 119 5.25 17.88 15.59
CA SER A 119 5.61 17.72 14.19
C SER A 119 6.14 16.30 13.94
N TYR A 120 5.62 15.62 12.90
CA TYR A 120 5.90 14.21 12.63
C TYR A 120 6.53 14.01 11.26
N PRO A 121 7.46 13.07 11.11
CA PRO A 121 7.93 12.62 9.82
C PRO A 121 6.78 12.05 8.96
N LEU A 122 7.02 12.01 7.65
CA LEU A 122 6.16 11.33 6.68
C LEU A 122 6.99 10.34 5.88
N VAL A 123 6.49 9.12 5.73
CA VAL A 123 7.03 8.09 4.84
C VAL A 123 6.05 7.89 3.67
N LEU A 124 6.52 8.14 2.46
CA LEU A 124 5.82 7.81 1.21
C LEU A 124 6.29 6.43 0.74
N PHE A 125 5.39 5.47 0.66
CA PHE A 125 5.66 4.15 0.06
C PHE A 125 4.95 4.03 -1.29
N MET A 126 5.68 3.63 -2.32
CA MET A 126 5.14 3.40 -3.65
C MET A 126 5.28 1.92 -4.04
N HIS A 127 4.20 1.36 -4.55
CA HIS A 127 4.08 -0.05 -4.90
C HIS A 127 4.79 -0.41 -6.21
N ASP A 128 5.03 -1.69 -6.45
CA ASP A 128 5.56 -2.14 -7.75
C ASP A 128 4.50 -2.02 -8.87
N ALA A 129 4.98 -2.01 -10.11
CA ALA A 129 4.13 -1.79 -11.27
C ALA A 129 3.12 -2.92 -11.50
N SER A 130 3.38 -4.14 -11.01
CA SER A 130 2.52 -5.32 -11.26
C SER A 130 1.16 -5.25 -10.56
N ILE A 131 1.05 -4.42 -9.50
CA ILE A 131 -0.21 -4.25 -8.76
C ILE A 131 -0.92 -2.94 -9.07
N SER A 132 -0.50 -2.24 -10.14
CA SER A 132 -1.27 -1.09 -10.63
C SER A 132 -2.71 -1.51 -10.92
N GLY A 133 -3.66 -0.69 -10.48
CA GLY A 133 -5.10 -1.00 -10.59
C GLY A 133 -5.91 -0.29 -9.52
N HIS A 134 -7.15 -0.74 -9.33
CA HIS A 134 -8.14 -0.05 -8.48
C HIS A 134 -8.34 -0.70 -7.11
N GLU A 135 -7.65 -1.82 -6.81
CA GLU A 135 -7.67 -2.44 -5.48
C GLU A 135 -6.86 -1.57 -4.51
N VAL A 136 -7.56 -0.75 -3.72
CA VAL A 136 -6.94 0.31 -2.91
C VAL A 136 -5.97 -0.22 -1.85
N THR A 137 -6.17 -1.44 -1.37
CA THR A 137 -5.32 -2.07 -0.35
C THR A 137 -4.18 -2.90 -0.93
N ALA A 138 -4.10 -3.06 -2.27
CA ALA A 138 -3.04 -3.84 -2.90
C ALA A 138 -1.65 -3.32 -2.53
N THR A 139 -1.48 -2.00 -2.47
CA THR A 139 -0.23 -1.36 -2.03
C THR A 139 0.17 -1.72 -0.58
N LEU A 140 -0.79 -2.08 0.28
CA LEU A 140 -0.53 -2.50 1.67
C LEU A 140 -0.29 -4.00 1.79
N THR A 141 -0.80 -4.81 0.85
CA THR A 141 -0.84 -6.28 0.94
C THR A 141 0.17 -6.99 0.04
N GLN A 142 0.81 -6.28 -0.89
CA GLN A 142 1.88 -6.85 -1.73
C GLN A 142 3.11 -7.31 -0.94
N GLY A 143 3.27 -6.82 0.28
CA GLY A 143 4.39 -7.10 1.18
C GLY A 143 4.34 -6.17 2.38
N VAL A 144 5.45 -6.02 3.08
CA VAL A 144 5.50 -5.20 4.30
C VAL A 144 6.01 -3.77 4.07
N GLY A 145 6.27 -3.37 2.83
CA GLY A 145 6.95 -2.11 2.51
C GLY A 145 6.25 -0.85 3.02
N ALA A 146 4.92 -0.82 3.01
CA ALA A 146 4.13 0.25 3.62
C ALA A 146 3.85 -0.02 5.10
N THR A 147 3.41 -1.25 5.42
CA THR A 147 2.85 -1.59 6.72
C THR A 147 3.90 -1.68 7.83
N ILE A 148 5.16 -1.94 7.50
CA ILE A 148 6.26 -1.99 8.50
C ILE A 148 6.36 -0.69 9.29
N TRP A 149 6.21 0.46 8.63
CA TRP A 149 6.28 1.78 9.26
C TRP A 149 5.11 2.09 10.19
N ALA A 150 3.99 1.38 10.01
CA ALA A 150 2.77 1.52 10.82
C ALA A 150 2.69 0.49 11.96
N THR A 151 3.67 -0.42 12.09
CA THR A 151 3.70 -1.40 13.17
C THR A 151 3.81 -0.71 14.54
N PRO A 152 3.23 -1.28 15.61
CA PRO A 152 3.37 -0.72 16.95
C PRO A 152 4.82 -0.54 17.38
N GLU A 153 5.71 -1.45 17.00
CA GLU A 153 7.13 -1.45 17.34
C GLU A 153 7.87 -0.28 16.68
N GLU A 154 7.61 -0.01 15.40
CA GLU A 154 8.24 1.11 14.71
C GLU A 154 7.61 2.44 15.11
N GLN A 155 6.31 2.50 15.26
CA GLN A 155 5.62 3.72 15.72
C GLN A 155 6.00 4.12 17.15
N ALA A 156 6.35 3.17 18.02
CA ALA A 156 6.84 3.49 19.36
C ALA A 156 8.21 4.19 19.34
N LYS A 157 9.06 3.86 18.36
CA LYS A 157 10.40 4.45 18.19
C LYS A 157 10.39 5.69 17.31
N HIS A 158 9.63 5.61 16.21
CA HIS A 158 9.63 6.56 15.11
C HIS A 158 8.19 6.90 14.68
N PRO A 159 7.40 7.58 15.54
CA PRO A 159 6.03 7.93 15.16
C PRO A 159 6.03 8.80 13.89
N CYS A 160 5.36 8.32 12.84
CA CYS A 160 5.33 8.98 11.54
C CYS A 160 3.99 8.74 10.84
N PHE A 161 3.65 9.62 9.90
CA PHE A 161 2.63 9.36 8.89
C PHE A 161 3.17 8.36 7.86
N VAL A 162 2.28 7.49 7.35
CA VAL A 162 2.62 6.65 6.20
C VAL A 162 1.58 6.89 5.12
N VAL A 163 2.06 7.24 3.93
CA VAL A 163 1.22 7.49 2.75
C VAL A 163 1.55 6.42 1.72
N ALA A 164 0.55 5.65 1.32
CA ALA A 164 0.69 4.58 0.35
C ALA A 164 -0.35 4.74 -0.76
N PRO A 165 -0.02 5.46 -1.86
CA PRO A 165 -0.89 5.60 -3.02
C PRO A 165 -1.15 4.26 -3.70
N GLN A 166 -2.32 4.13 -4.32
CA GLN A 166 -2.65 3.04 -5.23
C GLN A 166 -2.87 3.62 -6.63
N TYR A 167 -1.91 3.37 -7.50
CA TYR A 167 -1.95 3.92 -8.85
C TYR A 167 -2.84 3.08 -9.77
N PRO A 168 -3.80 3.69 -10.47
CA PRO A 168 -4.72 2.96 -11.35
C PRO A 168 -4.04 2.43 -12.63
N VAL A 169 -2.87 2.97 -12.98
CA VAL A 169 -2.08 2.62 -14.15
C VAL A 169 -0.61 2.53 -13.82
N GLN A 170 0.16 1.91 -14.70
CA GLN A 170 1.63 1.92 -14.63
C GLN A 170 2.18 3.35 -14.76
N ILE A 171 3.17 3.72 -13.94
CA ILE A 171 3.68 5.09 -13.84
C ILE A 171 5.10 5.22 -14.37
N THR A 172 5.88 4.15 -14.30
CA THR A 172 7.27 4.09 -14.74
C THR A 172 7.48 2.92 -15.71
N ASN A 173 8.47 3.02 -16.57
CA ASN A 173 8.90 1.96 -17.48
C ASN A 173 10.43 1.82 -17.50
N ASP A 174 10.93 0.79 -18.18
CA ASP A 174 12.36 0.49 -18.25
C ASP A 174 13.16 1.49 -19.13
N GLN A 175 12.49 2.43 -19.80
CA GLN A 175 13.12 3.57 -20.47
C GLN A 175 13.31 4.78 -19.54
N SER A 176 13.18 4.62 -18.24
CA SER A 176 13.31 5.71 -17.24
C SER A 176 12.35 6.88 -17.51
N GLN A 177 11.13 6.55 -17.94
CA GLN A 177 10.05 7.51 -18.16
C GLN A 177 9.03 7.44 -17.04
N THR A 178 8.32 8.55 -16.83
CA THR A 178 7.22 8.67 -15.88
C THR A 178 6.03 9.35 -16.55
N ASN A 179 4.86 9.30 -15.90
CA ASN A 179 3.69 10.07 -16.28
C ASN A 179 3.30 11.08 -15.19
N GLU A 180 2.17 11.75 -15.37
CA GLU A 180 1.71 12.84 -14.49
C GLU A 180 1.47 12.40 -13.05
N TYR A 181 1.28 11.10 -12.77
CA TYR A 181 1.14 10.62 -11.39
C TYR A 181 2.38 10.86 -10.52
N LEU A 182 3.56 11.08 -11.13
CA LEU A 182 4.74 11.51 -10.38
C LEU A 182 4.46 12.85 -9.66
N ASP A 183 3.97 13.84 -10.42
CA ASP A 183 3.68 15.19 -9.91
C ASP A 183 2.43 15.19 -9.03
N ILE A 184 1.39 14.44 -9.41
CA ILE A 184 0.17 14.25 -8.62
C ILE A 184 0.50 13.68 -7.23
N THR A 185 1.49 12.78 -7.13
CA THR A 185 1.96 12.24 -5.84
C THR A 185 2.59 13.33 -4.98
N VAL A 186 3.37 14.24 -5.58
CA VAL A 186 3.96 15.38 -4.86
C VAL A 186 2.87 16.34 -4.39
N ASP A 187 1.88 16.65 -5.23
CA ASP A 187 0.76 17.51 -4.86
C ASP A 187 -0.07 16.87 -3.72
N LEU A 188 -0.27 15.55 -3.73
CA LEU A 188 -0.91 14.81 -2.64
C LEU A 188 -0.16 14.95 -1.31
N ILE A 189 1.16 14.70 -1.27
CA ILE A 189 1.91 14.80 -0.01
C ILE A 189 1.99 16.23 0.50
N HIS A 190 2.02 17.23 -0.38
CA HIS A 190 1.90 18.64 0.00
C HIS A 190 0.52 18.97 0.58
N GLN A 191 -0.57 18.38 0.07
CA GLN A 191 -1.88 18.56 0.66
C GLN A 191 -1.92 17.94 2.06
N ILE A 192 -1.41 16.71 2.24
CA ILE A 192 -1.34 16.06 3.55
C ILE A 192 -0.53 16.90 4.54
N ALA A 193 0.60 17.48 4.09
CA ALA A 193 1.41 18.35 4.93
C ALA A 193 0.73 19.67 5.33
N LYS A 194 -0.28 20.13 4.58
CA LYS A 194 -1.13 21.28 4.95
C LYS A 194 -2.24 20.90 5.92
N GLU A 195 -2.75 19.67 5.83
CA GLU A 195 -3.86 19.19 6.67
C GLU A 195 -3.39 18.69 8.03
N TYR A 196 -2.17 18.17 8.10
CA TYR A 196 -1.59 17.56 9.30
C TYR A 196 -0.25 18.19 9.65
N SER A 197 0.17 18.01 10.91
CA SER A 197 1.45 18.52 11.43
C SER A 197 2.66 17.70 10.92
N VAL A 198 2.81 17.61 9.61
CA VAL A 198 3.97 16.96 8.98
C VAL A 198 5.20 17.85 9.07
N ASN A 199 6.34 17.26 9.43
CA ASN A 199 7.63 17.92 9.33
C ASN A 199 8.15 17.80 7.89
N THR A 200 8.03 18.86 7.10
CA THR A 200 8.44 18.87 5.69
C THR A 200 9.96 18.68 5.50
N ASN A 201 10.78 18.87 6.54
CA ASN A 201 12.22 18.55 6.52
C ASN A 201 12.51 17.07 6.88
N LYS A 202 11.47 16.29 7.19
CA LYS A 202 11.56 14.87 7.55
C LYS A 202 10.56 14.03 6.74
N MET A 203 10.51 14.27 5.44
CA MET A 203 9.79 13.44 4.50
C MET A 203 10.75 12.42 3.89
N TYR A 204 10.32 11.19 3.78
CA TYR A 204 11.11 10.07 3.27
C TYR A 204 10.33 9.36 2.19
N THR A 205 11.01 8.84 1.18
CA THR A 205 10.39 8.01 0.15
C THR A 205 11.00 6.62 0.12
N THR A 206 10.17 5.64 -0.19
CA THR A 206 10.59 4.28 -0.45
C THR A 206 9.62 3.60 -1.40
N GLY A 207 10.07 2.55 -2.04
CA GLY A 207 9.25 1.73 -2.92
C GLY A 207 10.04 0.56 -3.43
N GLN A 208 9.34 -0.41 -4.01
CA GLN A 208 10.00 -1.54 -4.64
C GLN A 208 9.71 -1.58 -6.13
N SER A 209 10.66 -2.08 -6.95
CA SER A 209 10.53 -2.21 -8.41
C SER A 209 10.07 -0.89 -9.06
N GLY A 210 8.91 -0.82 -9.68
CA GLY A 210 8.35 0.42 -10.23
C GLY A 210 8.25 1.56 -9.21
N GLY A 211 7.90 1.25 -7.96
CA GLY A 211 7.88 2.24 -6.87
C GLY A 211 9.27 2.77 -6.49
N CYS A 212 10.30 1.94 -6.58
CA CYS A 212 11.69 2.37 -6.45
C CYS A 212 12.08 3.31 -7.60
N MET A 213 11.69 2.97 -8.83
CA MET A 213 11.92 3.81 -10.02
C MET A 213 11.25 5.18 -9.87
N MET A 214 10.04 5.21 -9.30
CA MET A 214 9.38 6.48 -8.95
C MET A 214 10.15 7.27 -7.90
N SER A 215 10.66 6.61 -6.84
CA SER A 215 11.47 7.29 -5.83
C SER A 215 12.70 7.93 -6.45
N ILE A 216 13.42 7.22 -7.35
CA ILE A 216 14.57 7.78 -8.08
C ILE A 216 14.13 8.98 -8.93
N ALA A 217 13.04 8.86 -9.68
CA ALA A 217 12.53 9.96 -10.51
C ALA A 217 12.13 11.18 -9.69
N LEU A 218 11.54 10.97 -8.50
CA LEU A 218 11.22 12.05 -7.55
C LEU A 218 12.47 12.72 -7.03
N ASP A 219 13.50 11.96 -6.63
CA ASP A 219 14.77 12.51 -6.13
C ASP A 219 15.48 13.35 -7.20
N ILE A 220 15.42 12.93 -8.46
CA ILE A 220 16.00 13.69 -9.59
C ILE A 220 15.19 14.97 -9.85
N LYS A 221 13.88 14.89 -9.89
CA LYS A 221 12.99 16.02 -10.27
C LYS A 221 12.80 17.01 -9.14
N TYR A 222 12.80 16.53 -7.89
CA TYR A 222 12.52 17.29 -6.67
C TYR A 222 13.59 17.02 -5.60
N PRO A 223 14.87 17.43 -5.83
CA PRO A 223 16.01 17.02 -5.01
C PRO A 223 15.93 17.46 -3.54
N ASP A 224 15.15 18.50 -3.25
CA ASP A 224 14.98 19.03 -1.89
C ASP A 224 13.71 18.52 -1.19
N LEU A 225 12.94 17.59 -1.82
CA LEU A 225 11.65 17.17 -1.31
C LEU A 225 11.79 16.15 -0.17
N PHE A 226 12.70 15.19 -0.31
CA PHE A 226 12.90 14.11 0.65
C PHE A 226 14.23 14.24 1.38
N ALA A 227 14.19 13.99 2.68
CA ALA A 227 15.41 13.96 3.50
C ALA A 227 16.28 12.74 3.22
N ALA A 228 15.65 11.62 2.83
CA ALA A 228 16.32 10.41 2.36
C ALA A 228 15.35 9.50 1.62
N SER A 229 15.91 8.59 0.81
CA SER A 229 15.18 7.59 0.02
C SER A 229 15.74 6.20 0.27
N MET A 230 14.86 5.22 0.48
CA MET A 230 15.24 3.82 0.57
C MET A 230 14.80 3.11 -0.72
N LEU A 231 15.77 2.81 -1.58
CA LEU A 231 15.56 2.29 -2.93
C LEU A 231 15.64 0.75 -2.95
N VAL A 232 14.54 0.08 -3.32
CA VAL A 232 14.45 -1.38 -3.27
C VAL A 232 14.16 -1.94 -4.67
N ALA A 233 15.13 -2.69 -5.23
CA ALA A 233 14.98 -3.49 -6.45
C ALA A 233 14.46 -2.72 -7.68
N GLY A 234 14.84 -1.45 -7.84
CA GLY A 234 14.54 -0.64 -9.02
C GLY A 234 15.77 -0.44 -9.90
N GLN A 235 15.55 0.19 -11.04
CA GLN A 235 16.58 0.60 -11.98
C GLN A 235 16.27 1.98 -12.55
N TRP A 236 17.29 2.68 -13.01
CA TRP A 236 17.12 3.98 -13.68
C TRP A 236 18.35 4.25 -14.57
N ASP A 237 18.17 5.03 -15.62
CA ASP A 237 19.29 5.45 -16.46
C ASP A 237 20.24 6.37 -15.68
N ALA A 238 21.45 5.88 -15.42
CA ALA A 238 22.45 6.62 -14.65
C ALA A 238 22.86 7.95 -15.29
N SER A 239 22.68 8.12 -16.59
CA SER A 239 22.97 9.38 -17.28
C SER A 239 22.00 10.51 -16.91
N LEU A 240 20.82 10.17 -16.34
CA LEU A 240 19.81 11.11 -15.88
C LEU A 240 20.02 11.53 -14.42
N VAL A 241 20.91 10.85 -13.70
CA VAL A 241 21.27 11.18 -12.31
C VAL A 241 22.41 12.20 -12.34
N LYS A 242 22.15 13.42 -11.87
CA LYS A 242 23.16 14.51 -11.82
C LYS A 242 23.63 14.75 -10.39
#